data_9c812eaf21364e7be96aa070c67ad584
#
_entry.id   9c812eaf21364e7be96aa070c67ad584
#
_cell.length_a   1.000
_cell.length_b   1.000
_cell.length_c   1.000
_cell.angle_alpha   90.00
_cell.angle_beta   90.00
_cell.angle_gamma   90.00
#
_symmetry.space_group_name_H-M   'P 1'
#
loop_
_entity.id
_entity.type
_entity.pdbx_description
1 polymer ?
#
loop_
_entity_poly.entity_id
_entity_poly.type
_entity_poly.pdbx_seq_one_letter_code
_entity_poly.pdbx_strand_id
1 'polypeptide(L)'
;MGLNKEDKQFLKELQHQMLTQDTVGQASPRFWVVRHKVRQYGIEDGYDIDGEEVVYNYEKLAENLKELCEYLRDNEDDLEIEYHEEILEEYVIIVKDDEEQCFYDTKELLDYMIEELDYNNTLYLVNYKDEYVIAENTLFLTIEECKRHIEFNGYHYNEPHPYAMTAWRSPQVKRLYEILVNTNWDN
;
A
#
# COMPACT_ATOMS: atom_id res chain seq x y z
N MET A 1 -39.23 26.18 4.92
CA MET A 1 -37.88 26.62 5.34
C MET A 1 -37.02 26.58 4.11
N GLY A 2 -36.55 27.70 3.60
CA GLY A 2 -35.70 27.75 2.41
C GLY A 2 -34.22 27.59 2.81
N LEU A 3 -33.39 27.23 1.83
CA LEU A 3 -31.93 27.19 1.99
C LEU A 3 -31.41 28.60 2.29
N ASN A 4 -30.45 28.74 3.21
CA ASN A 4 -29.75 29.99 3.45
C ASN A 4 -28.79 30.35 2.32
N LYS A 5 -28.17 31.52 2.34
CA LYS A 5 -27.29 31.97 1.25
C LYS A 5 -26.00 31.14 1.15
N GLU A 6 -25.47 30.70 2.29
CA GLU A 6 -24.25 29.90 2.36
C GLU A 6 -24.49 28.50 1.79
N ASP A 7 -25.61 27.85 2.14
CA ASP A 7 -25.99 26.55 1.61
C ASP A 7 -26.21 26.59 0.07
N LYS A 8 -26.86 27.68 -0.42
CA LYS A 8 -27.03 27.86 -1.86
C LYS A 8 -25.70 28.01 -2.59
N GLN A 9 -24.78 28.78 -2.04
CA GLN A 9 -23.44 28.97 -2.61
C GLN A 9 -22.66 27.63 -2.63
N PHE A 10 -22.66 26.90 -1.52
CA PHE A 10 -22.07 25.58 -1.42
C PHE A 10 -22.63 24.60 -2.50
N LEU A 11 -23.95 24.57 -2.66
CA LEU A 11 -24.59 23.67 -3.65
C LEU A 11 -24.23 24.04 -5.10
N LYS A 12 -24.07 25.34 -5.40
CA LYS A 12 -23.60 25.79 -6.72
C LYS A 12 -22.16 25.36 -7.01
N GLU A 13 -21.27 25.53 -6.05
CA GLU A 13 -19.88 25.13 -6.18
C GLU A 13 -19.75 23.62 -6.32
N LEU A 14 -20.47 22.86 -5.48
CA LEU A 14 -20.55 21.42 -5.58
C LEU A 14 -21.05 20.95 -6.94
N GLN A 15 -22.15 21.52 -7.43
CA GLN A 15 -22.70 21.22 -8.76
C GLN A 15 -21.69 21.49 -9.87
N HIS A 16 -21.00 22.63 -9.81
CA HIS A 16 -19.97 22.99 -10.77
C HIS A 16 -18.85 21.97 -10.79
N GLN A 17 -18.31 21.59 -9.63
CA GLN A 17 -17.27 20.57 -9.50
C GLN A 17 -17.75 19.20 -10.02
N MET A 18 -18.97 18.77 -9.67
CA MET A 18 -19.53 17.50 -10.13
C MET A 18 -19.72 17.44 -11.65
N LEU A 19 -19.98 18.56 -12.32
CA LEU A 19 -20.16 18.66 -13.76
C LEU A 19 -18.86 18.79 -14.54
N THR A 20 -17.83 19.38 -13.92
CA THR A 20 -16.55 19.72 -14.59
C THR A 20 -15.41 18.75 -14.24
N GLN A 21 -15.56 17.94 -13.19
CA GLN A 21 -14.56 16.94 -12.83
C GLN A 21 -14.30 15.94 -13.95
N ASP A 22 -13.09 15.35 -13.97
CA ASP A 22 -12.74 14.32 -14.94
C ASP A 22 -13.73 13.14 -14.85
N THR A 23 -14.27 12.78 -16.02
CA THR A 23 -15.33 11.79 -16.12
C THR A 23 -14.87 10.45 -16.67
N VAL A 24 -13.59 10.17 -16.70
CA VAL A 24 -12.97 8.99 -17.32
C VAL A 24 -13.90 7.78 -17.39
N GLY A 25 -14.69 7.69 -18.49
CA GLY A 25 -15.44 6.51 -18.91
C GLY A 25 -16.42 5.87 -17.93
N GLN A 26 -16.77 6.52 -16.82
CA GLN A 26 -17.50 5.87 -15.74
C GLN A 26 -19.00 6.17 -15.74
N ALA A 27 -19.79 5.18 -15.32
CA ALA A 27 -21.24 5.30 -15.17
C ALA A 27 -21.60 6.27 -14.02
N SER A 28 -22.74 6.98 -14.21
CA SER A 28 -23.36 7.83 -13.18
C SER A 28 -24.35 7.00 -12.34
N PRO A 29 -24.56 7.33 -11.05
CA PRO A 29 -23.94 8.38 -10.25
C PRO A 29 -22.55 8.00 -9.80
N ARG A 30 -21.67 8.98 -9.79
CA ARG A 30 -20.26 8.83 -9.50
C ARG A 30 -19.92 9.41 -8.13
N PHE A 31 -18.99 8.78 -7.43
CA PHE A 31 -18.37 9.27 -6.19
C PHE A 31 -16.92 8.82 -6.14
N TRP A 32 -16.15 9.40 -5.26
CA TRP A 32 -14.74 9.13 -5.12
C TRP A 32 -14.43 8.54 -3.75
N VAL A 33 -13.46 7.68 -3.70
CA VAL A 33 -12.93 7.08 -2.47
C VAL A 33 -11.41 7.17 -2.51
N VAL A 34 -10.77 7.07 -1.35
CA VAL A 34 -9.33 6.85 -1.30
C VAL A 34 -9.06 5.36 -1.53
N ARG A 35 -8.19 5.05 -2.47
CA ARG A 35 -7.64 3.72 -2.65
C ARG A 35 -6.17 3.75 -2.29
N HIS A 36 -5.71 2.82 -1.49
CA HIS A 36 -4.34 2.77 -1.01
C HIS A 36 -3.80 1.34 -0.99
N LYS A 37 -2.50 1.22 -0.94
CA LYS A 37 -1.78 -0.05 -0.95
C LYS A 37 -1.75 -0.65 0.46
N VAL A 38 -2.04 -1.93 0.58
CA VAL A 38 -1.98 -2.71 1.81
C VAL A 38 -1.20 -3.98 1.56
N ARG A 39 -0.24 -4.28 2.41
CA ARG A 39 0.52 -5.52 2.36
C ARG A 39 -0.24 -6.62 3.11
N GLN A 40 -0.48 -7.72 2.43
CA GLN A 40 -1.08 -8.93 3.01
C GLN A 40 0.02 -9.97 3.18
N TYR A 41 0.19 -10.48 4.39
CA TYR A 41 1.17 -11.50 4.73
C TYR A 41 0.56 -12.89 4.81
N GLY A 42 1.41 -13.93 4.74
CA GLY A 42 1.01 -15.32 4.91
C GLY A 42 0.32 -15.91 3.68
N ILE A 43 0.68 -15.43 2.50
CA ILE A 43 0.23 -16.01 1.23
C ILE A 43 0.87 -17.39 1.06
N GLU A 44 0.06 -18.42 0.79
CA GLU A 44 0.55 -19.79 0.59
C GLU A 44 1.40 -19.89 -0.68
N ASP A 45 2.40 -20.80 -0.64
CA ASP A 45 3.24 -21.10 -1.81
C ASP A 45 2.39 -21.55 -3.00
N GLY A 46 2.72 -21.04 -4.20
CA GLY A 46 2.01 -21.35 -5.44
C GLY A 46 0.92 -20.36 -5.83
N TYR A 47 0.63 -19.35 -5.00
CA TYR A 47 -0.14 -18.16 -5.37
C TYR A 47 0.78 -17.07 -5.93
N ASP A 48 0.18 -16.10 -6.61
CA ASP A 48 0.85 -14.91 -7.10
C ASP A 48 1.28 -14.04 -5.93
N ILE A 49 2.58 -14.02 -5.61
CA ILE A 49 3.20 -13.24 -4.55
C ILE A 49 3.98 -12.08 -5.15
N ASP A 50 4.06 -10.96 -4.44
CA ASP A 50 4.86 -9.80 -4.86
C ASP A 50 6.27 -9.84 -4.28
N GLY A 51 6.48 -10.59 -3.19
CA GLY A 51 7.79 -10.78 -2.59
C GLY A 51 7.75 -11.58 -1.29
N GLU A 52 8.91 -11.64 -0.69
CA GLU A 52 9.17 -12.30 0.58
C GLU A 52 9.77 -11.28 1.55
N GLU A 53 9.55 -11.49 2.85
CA GLU A 53 10.06 -10.63 3.91
C GLU A 53 10.55 -11.50 5.07
N VAL A 54 11.75 -11.22 5.56
CA VAL A 54 12.29 -11.86 6.76
C VAL A 54 11.75 -11.17 7.99
N VAL A 55 11.16 -11.93 8.88
CA VAL A 55 10.59 -11.47 10.14
C VAL A 55 11.37 -12.07 11.31
N TYR A 56 11.75 -11.22 12.26
CA TYR A 56 12.38 -11.62 13.52
C TYR A 56 11.64 -11.01 14.70
N ASN A 57 11.27 -11.82 15.68
CA ASN A 57 10.49 -11.39 16.85
C ASN A 57 9.21 -10.60 16.51
N TYR A 58 8.50 -11.00 15.43
CA TYR A 58 7.28 -10.37 14.91
C TYR A 58 7.47 -8.98 14.28
N GLU A 59 8.71 -8.54 14.08
CA GLU A 59 9.04 -7.32 13.38
C GLU A 59 9.76 -7.63 12.07
N LYS A 60 9.52 -6.81 11.05
CA LYS A 60 10.24 -6.90 9.79
C LYS A 60 11.74 -6.69 10.03
N LEU A 61 12.55 -7.61 9.51
CA LEU A 61 13.99 -7.55 9.55
C LEU A 61 14.59 -7.13 8.22
N ALA A 62 14.21 -7.80 7.13
CA ALA A 62 14.76 -7.60 5.80
C ALA A 62 13.75 -7.99 4.70
N GLU A 63 13.84 -7.37 3.53
CA GLU A 63 13.07 -7.75 2.32
C GLU A 63 13.95 -8.47 1.26
N ASN A 64 15.26 -8.48 1.44
CA ASN A 64 16.18 -9.05 0.47
C ASN A 64 17.49 -9.47 1.13
N LEU A 65 18.32 -10.17 0.35
CA LEU A 65 19.60 -10.71 0.79
C LEU A 65 20.55 -9.61 1.28
N LYS A 66 20.55 -8.44 0.64
CA LYS A 66 21.40 -7.30 1.01
C LYS A 66 21.06 -6.75 2.40
N GLU A 67 19.79 -6.50 2.66
CA GLU A 67 19.31 -5.99 3.96
C GLU A 67 19.63 -7.00 5.08
N LEU A 68 19.46 -8.30 4.79
CA LEU A 68 19.81 -9.35 5.75
C LEU A 68 21.31 -9.40 6.03
N CYS A 69 22.14 -9.21 5.00
CA CYS A 69 23.58 -9.09 5.13
C CYS A 69 24.00 -7.86 5.98
N GLU A 70 23.36 -6.69 5.75
CA GLU A 70 23.57 -5.47 6.54
C GLU A 70 23.22 -5.70 8.01
N TYR A 71 22.09 -6.35 8.27
CA TYR A 71 21.69 -6.71 9.64
C TYR A 71 22.73 -7.61 10.33
N LEU A 72 23.23 -8.65 9.66
CA LEU A 72 24.24 -9.54 10.22
C LEU A 72 25.55 -8.81 10.52
N ARG A 73 26.00 -7.91 9.65
CA ARG A 73 27.19 -7.08 9.89
C ARG A 73 27.08 -6.23 11.15
N ASP A 74 25.88 -5.76 11.44
CA ASP A 74 25.65 -4.88 12.59
C ASP A 74 25.46 -5.65 13.91
N ASN A 75 25.21 -6.96 13.85
CA ASN A 75 24.84 -7.77 15.03
C ASN A 75 25.80 -8.93 15.33
N GLU A 76 26.65 -9.34 14.37
CA GLU A 76 27.56 -10.48 14.50
C GLU A 76 29.01 -10.04 14.33
N ASP A 77 29.62 -9.61 15.45
CA ASP A 77 31.01 -9.08 15.46
C ASP A 77 32.08 -10.13 15.10
N ASP A 78 31.77 -11.42 15.25
CA ASP A 78 32.69 -12.54 15.02
C ASP A 78 32.67 -13.07 13.58
N LEU A 79 31.87 -12.45 12.69
CA LEU A 79 31.73 -12.85 11.28
C LEU A 79 32.38 -11.80 10.36
N GLU A 80 33.14 -12.28 9.37
CA GLU A 80 33.50 -11.48 8.21
C GLU A 80 32.41 -11.68 7.12
N ILE A 81 31.68 -10.61 6.76
CA ILE A 81 30.52 -10.69 5.87
C ILE A 81 30.72 -9.77 4.68
N GLU A 82 30.66 -10.31 3.46
CA GLU A 82 30.74 -9.57 2.23
C GLU A 82 29.48 -9.79 1.36
N TYR A 83 28.87 -8.69 0.93
CA TYR A 83 27.79 -8.73 -0.07
C TYR A 83 28.32 -8.34 -1.43
N HIS A 84 28.00 -9.14 -2.44
CA HIS A 84 28.38 -8.96 -3.83
C HIS A 84 27.13 -8.86 -4.71
N GLU A 85 27.13 -7.90 -5.61
CA GLU A 85 26.07 -7.70 -6.61
C GLU A 85 26.72 -7.68 -7.99
N GLU A 86 26.37 -8.67 -8.82
CA GLU A 86 26.79 -8.78 -10.21
C GLU A 86 25.59 -8.59 -11.16
N ILE A 87 25.82 -8.52 -12.46
CA ILE A 87 24.76 -8.18 -13.45
C ILE A 87 23.59 -9.18 -13.43
N LEU A 88 23.79 -10.42 -13.01
CA LEU A 88 22.78 -11.48 -13.04
C LEU A 88 22.59 -12.21 -11.71
N GLU A 89 23.42 -11.94 -10.73
CA GLU A 89 23.42 -12.66 -9.46
C GLU A 89 23.81 -11.73 -8.31
N GLU A 90 23.19 -11.92 -7.16
CA GLU A 90 23.65 -11.37 -5.88
C GLU A 90 24.00 -12.53 -4.94
N TYR A 91 25.00 -12.34 -4.11
CA TYR A 91 25.39 -13.35 -3.12
C TYR A 91 26.07 -12.73 -1.92
N VAL A 92 26.03 -13.44 -0.81
CA VAL A 92 26.71 -13.11 0.44
C VAL A 92 27.77 -14.16 0.73
N ILE A 93 28.95 -13.72 1.10
CA ILE A 93 30.03 -14.57 1.64
C ILE A 93 30.14 -14.32 3.13
N ILE A 94 30.12 -15.38 3.91
CA ILE A 94 30.35 -15.35 5.35
C ILE A 94 31.59 -16.20 5.65
N VAL A 95 32.53 -15.61 6.39
CA VAL A 95 33.71 -16.33 6.90
C VAL A 95 33.60 -16.42 8.42
N LYS A 96 33.61 -17.64 8.94
CA LYS A 96 33.59 -17.97 10.35
C LYS A 96 34.65 -19.05 10.63
N ASP A 97 35.55 -18.82 11.60
CA ASP A 97 36.61 -19.77 11.99
C ASP A 97 37.49 -20.25 10.82
N ASP A 98 37.85 -19.38 9.88
CA ASP A 98 38.57 -19.67 8.63
C ASP A 98 37.78 -20.53 7.60
N GLU A 99 36.49 -20.78 7.82
CA GLU A 99 35.61 -21.45 6.86
C GLU A 99 34.73 -20.41 6.11
N GLU A 100 34.76 -20.48 4.78
CA GLU A 100 33.99 -19.60 3.88
C GLU A 100 32.73 -20.31 3.40
N GLN A 101 31.58 -19.63 3.52
CA GLN A 101 30.30 -20.08 2.99
C GLN A 101 29.67 -19.00 2.11
N CYS A 102 29.02 -19.41 1.01
CA CYS A 102 28.42 -18.53 0.03
C CYS A 102 26.93 -18.80 -0.06
N PHE A 103 26.09 -17.74 -0.03
CA PHE A 103 24.63 -17.79 -0.03
C PHE A 103 24.10 -16.99 -1.21
N TYR A 104 23.23 -17.56 -2.01
CA TYR A 104 22.68 -16.95 -3.23
C TYR A 104 21.23 -16.49 -3.07
N ASP A 105 20.55 -16.89 -2.01
CA ASP A 105 19.20 -16.42 -1.71
C ASP A 105 18.97 -16.19 -0.23
N THR A 106 17.92 -15.45 0.07
CA THR A 106 17.55 -15.05 1.43
C THR A 106 17.22 -16.26 2.31
N LYS A 107 16.65 -17.31 1.75
CA LYS A 107 16.25 -18.51 2.49
C LYS A 107 17.46 -19.33 2.94
N GLU A 108 18.42 -19.53 2.06
CA GLU A 108 19.67 -20.23 2.42
C GLU A 108 20.42 -19.53 3.55
N LEU A 109 20.51 -18.18 3.47
CA LEU A 109 21.14 -17.40 4.52
C LEU A 109 20.33 -17.44 5.83
N LEU A 110 19.00 -17.42 5.75
CA LEU A 110 18.14 -17.54 6.91
C LEU A 110 18.26 -18.91 7.59
N ASP A 111 18.31 -20.01 6.81
CA ASP A 111 18.51 -21.36 7.35
C ASP A 111 19.87 -21.44 8.10
N TYR A 112 20.93 -20.86 7.53
CA TYR A 112 22.24 -20.73 8.21
C TYR A 112 22.15 -19.95 9.52
N MET A 113 21.46 -18.80 9.54
CA MET A 113 21.27 -18.00 10.76
C MET A 113 20.58 -18.80 11.87
N ILE A 114 19.60 -19.62 11.51
CA ILE A 114 18.87 -20.45 12.48
C ILE A 114 19.73 -21.62 12.98
N GLU A 115 20.48 -22.29 12.10
CA GLU A 115 21.21 -23.50 12.41
C GLU A 115 22.57 -23.24 13.03
N GLU A 116 23.29 -22.20 12.61
CA GLU A 116 24.67 -21.94 12.99
C GLU A 116 24.92 -20.68 13.84
N LEU A 117 23.97 -19.72 13.84
CA LEU A 117 24.10 -18.47 14.58
C LEU A 117 23.11 -18.35 15.75
N ASP A 118 22.43 -19.44 16.12
CA ASP A 118 21.50 -19.54 17.26
C ASP A 118 20.30 -18.58 17.21
N TYR A 119 19.92 -18.13 15.99
CA TYR A 119 18.65 -17.46 15.77
C TYR A 119 17.53 -18.48 15.92
N ASN A 120 16.60 -18.22 16.81
CA ASN A 120 15.58 -19.20 17.20
C ASN A 120 14.37 -19.18 16.25
N ASN A 121 13.33 -20.00 16.55
CA ASN A 121 12.08 -20.14 15.79
C ASN A 121 11.27 -18.85 15.60
N THR A 122 11.75 -17.69 16.04
CA THR A 122 11.13 -16.39 15.80
C THR A 122 11.70 -15.68 14.55
N LEU A 123 12.70 -16.27 13.91
CA LEU A 123 13.22 -15.86 12.61
C LEU A 123 12.57 -16.74 11.52
N TYR A 124 11.85 -16.13 10.59
CA TYR A 124 11.17 -16.86 9.52
C TYR A 124 10.93 -15.98 8.30
N LEU A 125 10.77 -16.63 7.14
CA LEU A 125 10.40 -16.00 5.89
C LEU A 125 8.88 -16.01 5.74
N VAL A 126 8.30 -14.89 5.30
CA VAL A 126 6.87 -14.78 5.03
C VAL A 126 6.62 -14.17 3.66
N ASN A 127 5.80 -14.84 2.86
CA ASN A 127 5.34 -14.32 1.57
C ASN A 127 4.36 -13.18 1.79
N TYR A 128 4.43 -12.16 0.93
CA TYR A 128 3.47 -11.06 0.93
C TYR A 128 2.92 -10.76 -0.46
N LYS A 129 1.77 -10.10 -0.45
CA LYS A 129 1.14 -9.52 -1.62
C LYS A 129 0.68 -8.10 -1.30
N ASP A 130 1.03 -7.18 -2.18
CA ASP A 130 0.61 -5.79 -2.08
C ASP A 130 -0.67 -5.58 -2.90
N GLU A 131 -1.77 -5.27 -2.25
CA GLU A 131 -3.05 -5.04 -2.88
C GLU A 131 -3.56 -3.61 -2.64
N TYR A 132 -4.20 -3.04 -3.68
CA TYR A 132 -4.89 -1.78 -3.52
C TYR A 132 -6.31 -2.01 -3.00
N VAL A 133 -6.57 -1.50 -1.80
CA VAL A 133 -7.88 -1.57 -1.14
C VAL A 133 -8.52 -0.20 -1.01
N ILE A 134 -9.84 -0.17 -0.85
CA ILE A 134 -10.56 1.07 -0.55
C ILE A 134 -10.39 1.38 0.94
N ALA A 135 -9.92 2.59 1.24
CA ALA A 135 -9.83 3.07 2.60
C ALA A 135 -11.22 3.22 3.22
N GLU A 136 -11.41 2.64 4.40
CA GLU A 136 -12.67 2.73 5.12
C GLU A 136 -13.08 4.18 5.42
N ASN A 137 -14.38 4.40 5.49
CA ASN A 137 -14.98 5.71 5.84
C ASN A 137 -14.60 6.86 4.88
N THR A 138 -14.18 6.55 3.65
CA THR A 138 -13.90 7.56 2.62
C THR A 138 -14.99 7.53 1.56
N LEU A 139 -15.68 8.67 1.38
CA LEU A 139 -16.63 8.90 0.29
C LEU A 139 -16.71 10.40 0.02
N PHE A 140 -16.42 10.80 -1.22
CA PHE A 140 -16.41 12.19 -1.66
C PHE A 140 -17.24 12.34 -2.94
N LEU A 141 -17.96 13.45 -3.07
CA LEU A 141 -18.76 13.73 -4.27
C LEU A 141 -17.92 14.27 -5.43
N THR A 142 -16.73 14.80 -5.10
CA THR A 142 -15.82 15.38 -6.09
C THR A 142 -14.41 14.86 -5.94
N ILE A 143 -13.68 14.81 -7.07
CA ILE A 143 -12.27 14.39 -7.07
C ILE A 143 -11.39 15.39 -6.32
N GLU A 144 -11.71 16.69 -6.39
CA GLU A 144 -10.97 17.75 -5.69
C GLU A 144 -11.02 17.55 -4.18
N GLU A 145 -12.20 17.22 -3.64
CA GLU A 145 -12.33 16.96 -2.20
C GLU A 145 -11.55 15.71 -1.79
N CYS A 146 -11.60 14.65 -2.60
CA CYS A 146 -10.82 13.44 -2.37
C CYS A 146 -9.30 13.73 -2.39
N LYS A 147 -8.82 14.47 -3.37
CA LYS A 147 -7.41 14.88 -3.47
C LYS A 147 -6.98 15.73 -2.27
N ARG A 148 -7.81 16.70 -1.88
CA ARG A 148 -7.56 17.52 -0.70
C ARG A 148 -7.50 16.69 0.58
N HIS A 149 -8.38 15.68 0.72
CA HIS A 149 -8.32 14.75 1.85
C HIS A 149 -6.99 13.98 1.87
N ILE A 150 -6.52 13.48 0.72
CA ILE A 150 -5.23 12.78 0.59
C ILE A 150 -4.07 13.72 0.95
N GLU A 151 -4.10 14.97 0.49
CA GLU A 151 -3.07 15.97 0.79
C GLU A 151 -2.90 16.20 2.30
N PHE A 152 -4.01 16.30 3.05
CA PHE A 152 -3.97 16.57 4.49
C PHE A 152 -3.85 15.31 5.38
N ASN A 153 -4.26 14.14 4.87
CA ASN A 153 -4.34 12.90 5.66
C ASN A 153 -3.54 11.75 5.04
N GLY A 154 -2.73 12.02 4.01
CA GLY A 154 -1.97 11.01 3.26
C GLY A 154 -1.06 10.14 4.12
N TYR A 155 -0.61 10.66 5.26
CA TYR A 155 0.22 9.92 6.22
C TYR A 155 -0.46 8.69 6.87
N HIS A 156 -1.79 8.57 6.74
CA HIS A 156 -2.53 7.38 7.17
C HIS A 156 -2.61 6.27 6.12
N TYR A 157 -2.13 6.53 4.91
CA TYR A 157 -2.28 5.65 3.76
C TYR A 157 -0.93 5.39 3.10
N ASN A 158 -0.76 4.22 2.54
CA ASN A 158 0.39 3.89 1.71
C ASN A 158 0.02 4.06 0.22
N GLU A 159 0.77 4.87 -0.53
CA GLU A 159 0.52 5.18 -1.95
C GLU A 159 -0.94 5.55 -2.27
N PRO A 160 -1.55 6.53 -1.56
CA PRO A 160 -2.95 6.84 -1.74
C PRO A 160 -3.24 7.54 -3.07
N HIS A 161 -4.38 7.19 -3.67
CA HIS A 161 -4.87 7.88 -4.86
C HIS A 161 -6.40 7.93 -4.89
N PRO A 162 -7.01 8.94 -5.55
CA PRO A 162 -8.44 8.98 -5.77
C PRO A 162 -8.87 7.83 -6.68
N TYR A 163 -9.91 7.10 -6.27
CA TYR A 163 -10.51 6.05 -7.07
C TYR A 163 -11.99 6.32 -7.27
N ALA A 164 -12.42 6.30 -8.52
CA ALA A 164 -13.80 6.58 -8.86
C ALA A 164 -14.68 5.34 -8.73
N MET A 165 -15.78 5.48 -8.01
CA MET A 165 -16.79 4.45 -7.80
C MET A 165 -18.12 4.89 -8.42
N THR A 166 -19.03 3.95 -8.61
CA THR A 166 -20.39 4.24 -9.12
C THR A 166 -21.44 3.54 -8.26
N ALA A 167 -22.55 4.24 -7.99
CA ALA A 167 -23.68 3.72 -7.24
C ALA A 167 -24.90 3.43 -8.16
N TRP A 168 -24.68 2.96 -9.37
CA TRP A 168 -25.73 2.73 -10.36
C TRP A 168 -26.84 1.76 -9.92
N ARG A 169 -26.55 0.89 -8.94
CA ARG A 169 -27.53 -0.05 -8.33
C ARG A 169 -28.37 0.59 -7.22
N SER A 170 -28.10 1.86 -6.85
CA SER A 170 -28.86 2.55 -5.81
C SER A 170 -29.79 3.61 -6.41
N PRO A 171 -31.11 3.35 -6.55
CA PRO A 171 -32.05 4.33 -7.09
C PRO A 171 -32.10 5.63 -6.30
N GLN A 172 -31.94 5.57 -4.98
CA GLN A 172 -31.97 6.74 -4.10
C GLN A 172 -30.74 7.63 -4.34
N VAL A 173 -29.54 7.04 -4.42
CA VAL A 173 -28.30 7.79 -4.71
C VAL A 173 -28.36 8.39 -6.11
N LYS A 174 -28.85 7.62 -7.10
CA LYS A 174 -29.06 8.13 -8.45
C LYS A 174 -30.00 9.34 -8.46
N ARG A 175 -31.13 9.27 -7.76
CA ARG A 175 -32.08 10.37 -7.68
C ARG A 175 -31.49 11.61 -6.98
N LEU A 176 -30.75 11.40 -5.88
CA LEU A 176 -30.06 12.50 -5.18
C LEU A 176 -29.02 13.16 -6.11
N TYR A 177 -28.23 12.39 -6.81
CA TYR A 177 -27.24 12.89 -7.76
C TYR A 177 -27.90 13.71 -8.89
N GLU A 178 -29.00 13.22 -9.47
CA GLU A 178 -29.78 13.94 -10.49
C GLU A 178 -30.31 15.29 -9.96
N ILE A 179 -30.77 15.34 -8.70
CA ILE A 179 -31.21 16.59 -8.06
C ILE A 179 -30.02 17.55 -7.94
N LEU A 180 -28.87 17.10 -7.44
CA LEU A 180 -27.68 17.94 -7.28
C LEU A 180 -27.23 18.56 -8.58
N VAL A 181 -27.15 17.76 -9.67
CA VAL A 181 -26.60 18.23 -10.96
C VAL A 181 -27.58 19.01 -11.82
N ASN A 182 -28.91 18.85 -11.64
CA ASN A 182 -29.91 19.46 -12.51
C ASN A 182 -30.70 20.62 -11.85
N THR A 183 -30.56 20.85 -10.54
CA THR A 183 -31.30 21.93 -9.86
C THR A 183 -30.65 23.29 -10.17
N ASN A 184 -31.49 24.28 -10.45
CA ASN A 184 -31.04 25.68 -10.49
C ASN A 184 -30.97 26.24 -9.08
N TRP A 185 -29.78 26.42 -8.57
CA TRP A 185 -29.51 26.95 -7.20
C TRP A 185 -29.50 28.48 -7.13
N ASP A 186 -29.78 29.18 -8.25
CA ASP A 186 -29.83 30.67 -8.30
C ASP A 186 -31.14 31.24 -7.74
N ASN A 187 -32.18 30.44 -7.65
CA ASN A 187 -33.52 30.86 -7.19
C ASN A 187 -33.70 30.75 -5.67
#